data_85aa84d32c1c8e32d0d0b5686f70fe83
#
_entry.id   85aa84d32c1c8e32d0d0b5686f70fe83
#
_cell.length_a   1.000
_cell.length_b   1.000
_cell.length_c   1.000
_cell.angle_alpha   90.00
_cell.angle_beta   90.00
_cell.angle_gamma   90.00
#
_symmetry.space_group_name_H-M   'P 1'
#
loop_
_entity.id
_entity.type
_entity.pdbx_description
1 polymer ?
#
loop_
_entity_poly.entity_id
_entity_poly.type
_entity_poly.pdbx_seq_one_letter_code
_entity_poly.pdbx_strand_id
1 'polypeptide(L)'
;MNRRLKKASAVLLAMTMLFSLAGCVDQSQGKESSDSGTKTESSADTSSESAESLLKITDPKEKAAVEAAKKKVQELDGEPRIIATSPATADICDKLELDLVGVCSSTVSTIPDRYKDVETVGTAMSPDTEILSSLKPDWILSPVSLQSDLQPKYEAIGSDWAFLNLRSVPGMYRSIQELGEIFDRQDQADKMVKECPVRTDGFILRLQVTL
;
A
#
# COMPACT_ATOMS: atom_id res chain seq x y z
N MET A 1 -17.73 33.57 -27.22
CA MET A 1 -19.11 33.88 -26.82
C MET A 1 -19.85 32.55 -26.69
N ASN A 2 -19.86 31.97 -25.48
CA ASN A 2 -20.94 31.07 -25.06
C ASN A 2 -20.76 30.72 -23.57
N ARG A 3 -21.69 31.24 -22.82
CA ARG A 3 -21.90 31.02 -21.39
C ARG A 3 -22.62 29.65 -21.20
N ARG A 4 -22.18 28.85 -20.26
CA ARG A 4 -23.06 27.90 -19.50
C ARG A 4 -22.52 27.86 -18.08
N LEU A 5 -23.11 28.51 -17.25
CA LEU A 5 -24.29 28.39 -16.36
C LEU A 5 -24.04 27.38 -15.24
N LYS A 6 -23.88 27.96 -14.08
CA LYS A 6 -23.89 27.44 -12.72
C LYS A 6 -25.10 26.54 -12.46
N LYS A 7 -24.94 25.42 -11.78
CA LYS A 7 -26.00 24.88 -10.91
C LYS A 7 -25.43 24.56 -9.55
N ALA A 8 -25.68 25.46 -8.63
CA ALA A 8 -25.64 25.22 -7.21
C ALA A 8 -26.81 24.32 -6.84
N SER A 9 -26.61 23.32 -6.00
CA SER A 9 -27.67 22.67 -5.23
C SER A 9 -27.14 22.48 -3.82
N ALA A 10 -27.54 23.41 -2.99
CA ALA A 10 -27.49 23.27 -1.54
C ALA A 10 -28.62 22.31 -1.12
N VAL A 11 -28.27 21.28 -0.37
CA VAL A 11 -29.22 20.53 0.46
C VAL A 11 -28.72 20.55 1.88
N LEU A 12 -29.35 21.43 2.62
CA LEU A 12 -29.30 21.55 4.06
C LEU A 12 -30.28 20.49 4.61
N LEU A 13 -29.82 19.57 5.44
CA LEU A 13 -30.70 18.83 6.33
C LEU A 13 -30.05 18.69 7.71
N ALA A 14 -30.53 19.54 8.59
CA ALA A 14 -30.37 19.42 10.03
C ALA A 14 -31.27 18.31 10.55
N MET A 15 -30.75 17.41 11.40
CA MET A 15 -31.60 16.63 12.30
C MET A 15 -30.89 16.34 13.63
N THR A 16 -31.42 16.98 14.56
CA THR A 16 -31.43 17.04 16.00
C THR A 16 -31.10 15.77 16.77
N MET A 17 -30.40 16.06 17.88
CA MET A 17 -30.13 15.28 19.10
C MET A 17 -31.31 14.48 19.65
N LEU A 18 -30.99 13.37 20.28
CA LEU A 18 -31.65 12.97 21.52
C LEU A 18 -30.68 12.23 22.45
N PHE A 19 -30.53 12.81 23.62
CA PHE A 19 -29.88 12.34 24.83
C PHE A 19 -30.57 11.12 25.41
N SER A 20 -29.82 10.18 25.96
CA SER A 20 -30.27 9.41 27.14
C SER A 20 -29.10 8.96 27.98
N LEU A 21 -29.00 9.56 29.14
CA LEU A 21 -28.20 9.18 30.30
C LEU A 21 -28.92 8.10 31.11
N ALA A 22 -28.19 7.08 31.55
CA ALA A 22 -28.35 6.37 32.84
C ALA A 22 -27.12 5.47 32.95
N GLY A 23 -26.20 5.56 33.84
CA GLY A 23 -26.24 5.79 35.28
C GLY A 23 -26.26 4.48 35.98
N CYS A 24 -25.08 3.96 36.49
CA CYS A 24 -24.98 3.49 37.87
C CYS A 24 -23.54 3.05 38.15
N VAL A 25 -23.04 3.67 39.18
CA VAL A 25 -21.90 3.39 40.03
C VAL A 25 -22.14 2.09 40.79
N ASP A 26 -21.10 1.25 40.97
CA ASP A 26 -20.78 0.71 42.28
C ASP A 26 -19.30 0.38 42.42
N GLN A 27 -18.76 0.74 43.55
CA GLN A 27 -17.40 0.69 44.02
C GLN A 27 -17.35 -0.31 45.15
N SER A 28 -16.48 -1.32 45.07
CA SER A 28 -15.92 -1.90 46.29
C SER A 28 -14.58 -2.60 46.05
N GLN A 29 -13.68 -2.25 46.95
CA GLN A 29 -12.33 -2.77 47.15
C GLN A 29 -12.34 -4.21 47.66
N GLY A 30 -11.25 -4.94 47.36
CA GLY A 30 -10.89 -6.16 48.08
C GLY A 30 -9.79 -6.98 47.43
N LYS A 31 -8.58 -6.70 47.77
CA LYS A 31 -7.40 -7.54 48.15
C LYS A 31 -7.24 -8.99 47.65
N GLU A 32 -6.03 -9.16 47.07
CA GLU A 32 -5.04 -10.27 47.21
C GLU A 32 -5.45 -11.73 46.94
N SER A 33 -4.76 -12.34 46.03
CA SER A 33 -3.74 -13.41 46.19
C SER A 33 -3.82 -14.49 45.12
N SER A 34 -2.73 -14.65 44.44
CA SER A 34 -2.05 -15.85 43.89
C SER A 34 -2.86 -16.95 43.21
N ASP A 35 -2.28 -17.27 42.08
CA ASP A 35 -1.94 -18.59 41.55
C ASP A 35 -2.75 -19.15 40.39
N SER A 36 -1.94 -19.53 39.41
CA SER A 36 -2.12 -20.66 38.51
C SER A 36 -3.04 -20.54 37.26
N GLY A 37 -2.37 -20.53 36.12
CA GLY A 37 -2.81 -21.40 35.03
C GLY A 37 -3.90 -20.88 34.13
N THR A 38 -3.61 -19.83 33.36
CA THR A 38 -4.44 -19.55 32.16
C THR A 38 -3.83 -20.23 30.95
N LYS A 39 -4.44 -21.35 30.59
CA LYS A 39 -4.34 -21.88 29.24
C LYS A 39 -4.85 -20.82 28.27
N THR A 40 -3.94 -20.19 27.55
CA THR A 40 -4.27 -19.46 26.35
C THR A 40 -4.56 -20.49 25.29
N GLU A 41 -5.81 -20.79 25.03
CA GLU A 41 -6.26 -21.45 23.82
C GLU A 41 -6.10 -20.42 22.69
N SER A 42 -4.92 -20.42 22.09
CA SER A 42 -4.70 -19.85 20.77
C SER A 42 -5.39 -20.78 19.77
N SER A 43 -6.58 -20.42 19.36
CA SER A 43 -7.23 -21.03 18.19
C SER A 43 -6.42 -20.60 16.95
N ALA A 44 -5.32 -21.30 16.72
CA ALA A 44 -4.67 -21.30 15.41
C ALA A 44 -5.49 -22.22 14.52
N ASP A 45 -6.55 -21.67 13.91
CA ASP A 45 -7.17 -22.25 12.75
C ASP A 45 -6.23 -21.97 11.56
N THR A 46 -5.14 -22.73 11.51
CA THR A 46 -4.22 -22.75 10.37
C THR A 46 -4.81 -23.68 9.33
N SER A 47 -5.81 -23.17 8.60
CA SER A 47 -6.09 -23.72 7.29
C SER A 47 -4.79 -23.62 6.49
N SER A 48 -4.29 -24.73 5.99
CA SER A 48 -3.13 -24.82 5.09
C SER A 48 -3.51 -24.19 3.75
N GLU A 49 -3.58 -22.87 3.72
CA GLU A 49 -3.66 -22.11 2.50
C GLU A 49 -2.34 -22.34 1.76
N SER A 50 -2.39 -22.88 0.55
CA SER A 50 -1.17 -23.13 -0.21
C SER A 50 -0.43 -21.82 -0.41
N ALA A 51 0.90 -21.82 -0.35
CA ALA A 51 1.72 -20.61 -0.55
C ALA A 51 1.35 -19.88 -1.86
N GLU A 52 0.84 -20.58 -2.84
CA GLU A 52 0.35 -20.07 -4.12
C GLU A 52 -0.94 -19.25 -3.98
N SER A 53 -1.84 -19.57 -3.01
CA SER A 53 -3.06 -18.80 -2.80
C SER A 53 -2.78 -17.48 -2.08
N LEU A 54 -1.73 -17.44 -1.25
CA LEU A 54 -1.29 -16.22 -0.56
C LEU A 54 -0.70 -15.17 -1.53
N LEU A 55 -0.29 -15.58 -2.71
CA LEU A 55 0.31 -14.72 -3.73
C LEU A 55 -0.72 -14.17 -4.73
N LYS A 56 -1.91 -14.74 -4.78
CA LYS A 56 -2.96 -14.30 -5.71
C LYS A 56 -3.86 -13.27 -5.07
N ILE A 57 -4.24 -12.27 -5.84
CA ILE A 57 -5.26 -11.30 -5.47
C ILE A 57 -6.61 -12.04 -5.49
N THR A 58 -7.10 -12.44 -4.33
CA THR A 58 -8.33 -13.24 -4.19
C THR A 58 -9.52 -12.44 -3.71
N ASP A 59 -9.27 -11.39 -2.91
CA ASP A 59 -10.34 -10.52 -2.39
C ASP A 59 -11.04 -9.76 -3.53
N PRO A 60 -12.38 -9.84 -3.64
CA PRO A 60 -13.11 -9.14 -4.69
C PRO A 60 -12.97 -7.62 -4.65
N LYS A 61 -12.78 -7.03 -3.46
CA LYS A 61 -12.58 -5.57 -3.31
C LYS A 61 -11.19 -5.16 -3.80
N GLU A 62 -10.18 -5.96 -3.47
CA GLU A 62 -8.80 -5.78 -3.92
C GLU A 62 -8.73 -5.88 -5.45
N LYS A 63 -9.33 -6.91 -6.04
CA LYS A 63 -9.45 -7.03 -7.51
C LYS A 63 -10.12 -5.82 -8.15
N ALA A 64 -11.24 -5.38 -7.60
CA ALA A 64 -11.94 -4.21 -8.13
C ALA A 64 -11.10 -2.92 -8.03
N ALA A 65 -10.30 -2.78 -6.96
CA ALA A 65 -9.39 -1.66 -6.78
C ALA A 65 -8.24 -1.69 -7.80
N VAL A 66 -7.64 -2.87 -8.03
CA VAL A 66 -6.58 -3.07 -9.03
C VAL A 66 -7.11 -2.79 -10.44
N GLU A 67 -8.28 -3.31 -10.81
CA GLU A 67 -8.91 -3.04 -12.10
C GLU A 67 -9.21 -1.54 -12.31
N ALA A 68 -9.70 -0.86 -11.27
CA ALA A 68 -9.94 0.58 -11.32
C ALA A 68 -8.62 1.37 -11.50
N ALA A 69 -7.56 0.97 -10.80
CA ALA A 69 -6.23 1.55 -10.92
C ALA A 69 -5.63 1.32 -12.31
N LYS A 70 -5.71 0.09 -12.83
CA LYS A 70 -5.27 -0.27 -14.18
C LYS A 70 -5.96 0.56 -15.25
N LYS A 71 -7.27 0.74 -15.12
CA LYS A 71 -8.03 1.57 -16.04
C LYS A 71 -7.54 3.02 -16.03
N LYS A 72 -7.25 3.59 -14.86
CA LYS A 72 -6.69 4.95 -14.75
C LYS A 72 -5.34 5.06 -15.48
N VAL A 73 -4.45 4.07 -15.33
CA VAL A 73 -3.17 4.04 -16.05
C VAL A 73 -3.38 3.97 -17.55
N GLN A 74 -4.32 3.16 -18.02
CA GLN A 74 -4.65 3.02 -19.45
C GLN A 74 -5.28 4.28 -20.08
N GLU A 75 -5.90 5.14 -19.26
CA GLU A 75 -6.51 6.40 -19.69
C GLU A 75 -5.49 7.56 -19.73
N LEU A 76 -4.24 7.35 -19.29
CA LEU A 76 -3.19 8.36 -19.36
C LEU A 76 -2.72 8.58 -20.81
N ASP A 77 -2.37 9.81 -21.12
CA ASP A 77 -1.75 10.20 -22.39
C ASP A 77 -0.23 9.99 -22.29
N GLY A 78 0.23 8.74 -22.46
CA GLY A 78 1.64 8.35 -22.38
C GLY A 78 2.01 7.51 -21.17
N GLU A 79 3.32 7.40 -20.89
CA GLU A 79 3.81 6.63 -19.75
C GLU A 79 3.46 7.31 -18.42
N PRO A 80 3.03 6.55 -17.41
CA PRO A 80 2.66 7.09 -16.12
C PRO A 80 3.85 7.74 -15.40
N ARG A 81 3.64 8.91 -14.84
CA ARG A 81 4.63 9.64 -14.04
C ARG A 81 4.61 9.12 -12.61
N ILE A 82 5.54 8.23 -12.28
CA ILE A 82 5.58 7.52 -11.02
C ILE A 82 6.65 8.09 -10.09
N ILE A 83 6.34 8.21 -8.79
CA ILE A 83 7.29 8.55 -7.74
C ILE A 83 7.37 7.39 -6.74
N ALA A 84 8.59 6.99 -6.36
CA ALA A 84 8.84 6.02 -5.30
C ALA A 84 9.42 6.72 -4.07
N THR A 85 8.71 6.68 -2.93
CA THR A 85 9.09 7.43 -1.73
C THR A 85 9.93 6.64 -0.72
N SER A 86 10.32 5.41 -1.02
CA SER A 86 11.23 4.63 -0.17
C SER A 86 12.20 3.80 -1.01
N PRO A 87 13.39 3.44 -0.46
CA PRO A 87 14.33 2.57 -1.17
C PRO A 87 13.73 1.24 -1.58
N ALA A 88 12.99 0.59 -0.69
CA ALA A 88 12.35 -0.70 -0.99
C ALA A 88 11.29 -0.58 -2.09
N THR A 89 10.56 0.53 -2.14
CA THR A 89 9.60 0.80 -3.23
C THR A 89 10.35 1.06 -4.53
N ALA A 90 11.47 1.79 -4.50
CA ALA A 90 12.31 2.03 -5.69
C ALA A 90 12.91 0.71 -6.22
N ASP A 91 13.36 -0.19 -5.33
CA ASP A 91 13.85 -1.53 -5.72
C ASP A 91 12.76 -2.35 -6.42
N ILE A 92 11.53 -2.31 -5.92
CA ILE A 92 10.40 -2.98 -6.57
C ILE A 92 10.14 -2.37 -7.95
N CYS A 93 10.12 -1.04 -8.06
CA CYS A 93 9.94 -0.36 -9.35
C CYS A 93 11.05 -0.72 -10.35
N ASP A 94 12.32 -0.81 -9.91
CA ASP A 94 13.44 -1.21 -10.77
C ASP A 94 13.24 -2.63 -11.31
N LYS A 95 12.86 -3.58 -10.45
CA LYS A 95 12.58 -4.96 -10.82
C LYS A 95 11.37 -5.12 -11.74
N LEU A 96 10.37 -4.26 -11.60
CA LEU A 96 9.21 -4.17 -12.49
C LEU A 96 9.50 -3.37 -13.77
N GLU A 97 10.72 -2.86 -13.93
CA GLU A 97 11.14 -2.04 -15.08
C GLU A 97 10.26 -0.78 -15.27
N LEU A 98 9.78 -0.21 -14.16
CA LEU A 98 9.02 1.04 -14.17
C LEU A 98 9.97 2.24 -14.18
N ASP A 99 9.67 3.25 -14.98
CA ASP A 99 10.38 4.52 -14.95
C ASP A 99 9.84 5.44 -13.87
N LEU A 100 10.74 6.14 -13.18
CA LEU A 100 10.40 7.08 -12.12
C LEU A 100 10.71 8.51 -12.53
N VAL A 101 9.84 9.45 -12.13
CA VAL A 101 10.09 10.90 -12.25
C VAL A 101 10.59 11.51 -10.93
N GLY A 102 10.50 10.76 -9.84
CA GLY A 102 10.99 11.15 -8.52
C GLY A 102 11.31 9.93 -7.65
N VAL A 103 12.34 10.04 -6.82
CA VAL A 103 12.78 8.97 -5.92
C VAL A 103 13.17 9.53 -4.56
N CYS A 104 13.04 8.74 -3.48
CA CYS A 104 13.46 9.17 -2.16
C CYS A 104 14.98 9.31 -2.04
N SER A 105 15.43 10.16 -1.10
CA SER A 105 16.80 10.10 -0.58
C SER A 105 16.90 9.07 0.55
N SER A 106 18.05 8.42 0.66
CA SER A 106 18.33 7.49 1.76
C SER A 106 19.83 7.49 2.09
N THR A 107 20.13 7.42 3.40
CA THR A 107 21.50 7.27 3.92
C THR A 107 21.78 5.85 4.41
N VAL A 108 20.75 5.02 4.50
CA VAL A 108 20.82 3.65 5.04
C VAL A 108 20.70 2.55 3.99
N SER A 109 20.22 2.90 2.83
CA SER A 109 20.05 1.97 1.69
C SER A 109 20.38 2.69 0.40
N THR A 110 20.96 1.98 -0.54
CA THR A 110 21.22 2.52 -1.90
C THR A 110 19.94 2.56 -2.71
N ILE A 111 19.83 3.58 -3.55
CA ILE A 111 18.80 3.65 -4.58
C ILE A 111 19.37 2.93 -5.82
N PRO A 112 18.55 2.18 -6.58
CA PRO A 112 18.99 1.53 -7.80
C PRO A 112 19.64 2.50 -8.79
N ASP A 113 20.71 2.05 -9.46
CA ASP A 113 21.47 2.88 -10.41
C ASP A 113 20.62 3.43 -11.55
N ARG A 114 19.54 2.75 -11.89
CA ARG A 114 18.53 3.21 -12.87
C ARG A 114 17.98 4.59 -12.51
N TYR A 115 17.90 4.94 -11.21
CA TYR A 115 17.28 6.16 -10.72
C TYR A 115 18.26 7.20 -10.17
N LYS A 116 19.56 7.02 -10.40
CA LYS A 116 20.61 7.92 -9.87
C LYS A 116 20.48 9.37 -10.33
N ASP A 117 19.93 9.58 -11.53
CA ASP A 117 19.76 10.90 -12.15
C ASP A 117 18.30 11.41 -12.03
N VAL A 118 17.43 10.69 -11.29
CA VAL A 118 16.04 11.08 -11.06
C VAL A 118 15.96 12.08 -9.91
N GLU A 119 15.01 13.03 -9.99
CA GLU A 119 14.79 14.05 -8.98
C GLU A 119 14.53 13.45 -7.59
N THR A 120 15.20 14.00 -6.59
CA THR A 120 15.07 13.52 -5.21
C THR A 120 13.94 14.24 -4.48
N VAL A 121 12.96 13.48 -3.99
CA VAL A 121 11.74 14.01 -3.35
C VAL A 121 11.81 14.03 -1.81
N GLY A 122 12.98 13.98 -1.21
CA GLY A 122 13.15 13.94 0.25
C GLY A 122 13.21 12.52 0.81
N THR A 123 13.08 12.37 2.12
CA THR A 123 13.17 11.05 2.79
C THR A 123 11.80 10.34 2.78
N ALA A 124 11.81 9.01 3.00
CA ALA A 124 10.57 8.21 3.04
C ALA A 124 9.58 8.72 4.09
N MET A 125 10.05 9.14 5.26
CA MET A 125 9.19 9.62 6.36
C MET A 125 8.76 11.08 6.19
N SER A 126 9.51 11.87 5.42
CA SER A 126 9.24 13.29 5.19
C SER A 126 9.57 13.65 3.74
N PRO A 127 8.71 13.24 2.81
CA PRO A 127 8.84 13.67 1.43
C PRO A 127 8.52 15.16 1.31
N ASP A 128 9.23 15.85 0.43
CA ASP A 128 9.00 17.26 0.12
C ASP A 128 7.78 17.40 -0.79
N THR A 129 6.70 17.94 -0.23
CA THR A 129 5.43 18.07 -0.94
C THR A 129 5.45 19.10 -2.07
N GLU A 130 6.37 20.07 -2.02
CA GLU A 130 6.52 21.05 -3.09
C GLU A 130 7.20 20.40 -4.30
N ILE A 131 8.26 19.62 -4.06
CA ILE A 131 8.92 18.83 -5.10
C ILE A 131 7.96 17.79 -5.68
N LEU A 132 7.26 17.03 -4.83
CA LEU A 132 6.24 16.07 -5.27
C LEU A 132 5.23 16.74 -6.21
N SER A 133 4.66 17.87 -5.80
CA SER A 133 3.67 18.61 -6.59
C SER A 133 4.25 19.15 -7.92
N SER A 134 5.51 19.64 -7.89
CA SER A 134 6.17 20.18 -9.08
C SER A 134 6.40 19.14 -10.17
N LEU A 135 6.62 17.89 -9.75
CA LEU A 135 6.81 16.75 -10.65
C LEU A 135 5.51 16.27 -11.30
N LYS A 136 4.35 16.73 -10.84
CA LYS A 136 3.03 16.36 -11.36
C LYS A 136 2.88 14.85 -11.55
N PRO A 137 3.02 14.06 -10.48
CA PRO A 137 2.93 12.61 -10.59
C PRO A 137 1.50 12.16 -10.86
N ASP A 138 1.36 11.13 -11.67
CA ASP A 138 0.11 10.39 -11.78
C ASP A 138 -0.03 9.43 -10.59
N TRP A 139 1.09 8.84 -10.17
CA TRP A 139 1.13 7.85 -9.09
C TRP A 139 2.27 8.10 -8.10
N ILE A 140 1.96 7.97 -6.80
CA ILE A 140 2.96 7.97 -5.74
C ILE A 140 2.92 6.63 -5.00
N LEU A 141 4.05 5.91 -5.00
CA LEU A 141 4.19 4.60 -4.38
C LEU A 141 4.94 4.72 -3.05
N SER A 142 4.35 4.19 -1.97
CA SER A 142 4.88 4.32 -0.61
C SER A 142 4.68 3.04 0.21
N PRO A 143 5.46 2.83 1.29
CA PRO A 143 5.18 1.76 2.25
C PRO A 143 3.87 1.99 3.01
N VAL A 144 3.07 0.94 3.22
CA VAL A 144 1.80 1.01 3.99
C VAL A 144 1.98 1.48 5.44
N SER A 145 3.18 1.35 5.99
CA SER A 145 3.50 1.83 7.34
C SER A 145 3.41 3.36 7.48
N LEU A 146 3.46 4.09 6.39
CA LEU A 146 3.40 5.56 6.35
C LEU A 146 2.06 6.08 5.80
N GLN A 147 1.09 5.22 5.56
CA GLN A 147 -0.16 5.57 4.92
C GLN A 147 -0.93 6.66 5.67
N SER A 148 -1.07 6.52 6.99
CA SER A 148 -1.81 7.50 7.81
C SER A 148 -1.26 8.93 7.69
N ASP A 149 0.05 9.05 7.52
CA ASP A 149 0.75 10.33 7.53
C ASP A 149 0.87 10.95 6.13
N LEU A 150 0.96 10.10 5.10
CA LEU A 150 1.26 10.54 3.75
C LEU A 150 0.04 10.60 2.82
N GLN A 151 -0.96 9.75 3.01
CA GLN A 151 -2.15 9.73 2.15
C GLN A 151 -2.82 11.11 2.03
N PRO A 152 -3.08 11.87 3.12
CA PRO A 152 -3.69 13.19 3.00
C PRO A 152 -2.86 14.20 2.19
N LYS A 153 -1.52 14.02 2.19
CA LYS A 153 -0.61 14.87 1.42
C LYS A 153 -0.70 14.56 -0.08
N TYR A 154 -0.81 13.27 -0.45
CA TYR A 154 -0.94 12.85 -1.83
C TYR A 154 -2.30 13.22 -2.42
N GLU A 155 -3.36 13.12 -1.62
CA GLU A 155 -4.70 13.63 -1.97
C GLU A 155 -4.68 15.14 -2.26
N ALA A 156 -3.96 15.91 -1.44
CA ALA A 156 -3.82 17.35 -1.64
C ALA A 156 -3.05 17.72 -2.91
N ILE A 157 -2.12 16.88 -3.36
CA ILE A 157 -1.39 17.03 -4.62
C ILE A 157 -2.29 16.66 -5.82
N GLY A 158 -3.31 15.82 -5.61
CA GLY A 158 -4.22 15.33 -6.64
C GLY A 158 -3.65 14.15 -7.43
N SER A 159 -2.64 13.46 -6.89
CA SER A 159 -2.07 12.24 -7.43
C SER A 159 -2.84 11.01 -6.96
N ASP A 160 -2.88 9.95 -7.74
CA ASP A 160 -3.22 8.63 -7.27
C ASP A 160 -2.05 8.05 -6.43
N TRP A 161 -2.33 7.05 -5.60
CA TRP A 161 -1.31 6.42 -4.76
C TRP A 161 -1.51 4.92 -4.61
N ALA A 162 -0.42 4.22 -4.31
CA ALA A 162 -0.47 2.86 -3.82
C ALA A 162 0.46 2.70 -2.60
N PHE A 163 -0.08 2.10 -1.53
CA PHE A 163 0.66 1.81 -0.33
C PHE A 163 1.00 0.32 -0.25
N LEU A 164 2.27 0.00 -0.48
CA LEU A 164 2.78 -1.35 -0.56
C LEU A 164 2.88 -1.99 0.83
N ASN A 165 2.37 -3.20 0.98
CA ASN A 165 2.49 -3.96 2.22
C ASN A 165 3.86 -4.64 2.34
N LEU A 166 4.85 -3.90 2.80
CA LEU A 166 6.22 -4.39 3.02
C LEU A 166 6.44 -4.96 4.44
N ARG A 167 5.36 -5.17 5.23
CA ARG A 167 5.46 -5.69 6.61
C ARG A 167 5.63 -7.21 6.68
N SER A 168 5.28 -7.91 5.64
CA SER A 168 5.41 -9.37 5.55
C SER A 168 5.76 -9.79 4.12
N VAL A 169 6.40 -10.95 3.99
CA VAL A 169 6.76 -11.51 2.68
C VAL A 169 5.53 -11.75 1.80
N PRO A 170 4.44 -12.38 2.27
CA PRO A 170 3.23 -12.52 1.47
C PRO A 170 2.61 -11.17 1.06
N GLY A 171 2.59 -10.20 1.98
CA GLY A 171 2.11 -8.85 1.68
C GLY A 171 2.92 -8.15 0.60
N MET A 172 4.25 -8.26 0.66
CA MET A 172 5.15 -7.72 -0.36
C MET A 172 4.89 -8.35 -1.73
N TYR A 173 4.78 -9.66 -1.80
CA TYR A 173 4.51 -10.36 -3.06
C TYR A 173 3.15 -9.97 -3.65
N ARG A 174 2.12 -9.84 -2.80
CA ARG A 174 0.82 -9.37 -3.26
C ARG A 174 0.91 -7.96 -3.83
N SER A 175 1.60 -7.04 -3.14
CA SER A 175 1.80 -5.68 -3.66
C SER A 175 2.60 -5.67 -4.98
N ILE A 176 3.56 -6.57 -5.17
CA ILE A 176 4.28 -6.72 -6.44
C ILE A 176 3.33 -7.19 -7.55
N GLN A 177 2.47 -8.17 -7.28
CA GLN A 177 1.48 -8.66 -8.23
C GLN A 177 0.46 -7.57 -8.61
N GLU A 178 -0.03 -6.82 -7.62
CA GLU A 178 -0.93 -5.68 -7.84
C GLU A 178 -0.29 -4.63 -8.77
N LEU A 179 0.96 -4.23 -8.49
CA LEU A 179 1.68 -3.29 -9.36
C LEU A 179 1.91 -3.85 -10.76
N GLY A 180 2.22 -5.16 -10.86
CA GLY A 180 2.35 -5.84 -12.14
C GLY A 180 1.08 -5.74 -12.98
N GLU A 181 -0.10 -5.98 -12.38
CA GLU A 181 -1.39 -5.84 -13.06
C GLU A 181 -1.72 -4.39 -13.41
N ILE A 182 -1.49 -3.45 -12.48
CA ILE A 182 -1.80 -2.02 -12.67
C ILE A 182 -0.99 -1.42 -13.82
N PHE A 183 0.33 -1.70 -13.86
CA PHE A 183 1.27 -1.08 -14.79
C PHE A 183 1.66 -1.96 -15.99
N ASP A 184 0.95 -3.07 -16.22
CA ASP A 184 1.22 -4.02 -17.32
C ASP A 184 2.66 -4.57 -17.28
N ARG A 185 3.08 -5.02 -16.09
CA ARG A 185 4.40 -5.63 -15.79
C ARG A 185 4.26 -7.00 -15.12
N GLN A 186 3.28 -7.78 -15.57
CA GLN A 186 2.94 -9.06 -14.95
C GLN A 186 4.08 -10.08 -15.04
N ASP A 187 4.77 -10.13 -16.18
CA ASP A 187 5.90 -11.04 -16.39
C ASP A 187 7.05 -10.74 -15.42
N GLN A 188 7.34 -9.46 -15.18
CA GLN A 188 8.35 -9.01 -14.21
C GLN A 188 7.92 -9.33 -12.78
N ALA A 189 6.66 -9.09 -12.44
CA ALA A 189 6.09 -9.42 -11.13
C ALA A 189 6.17 -10.93 -10.86
N ASP A 190 5.79 -11.76 -11.81
CA ASP A 190 5.86 -13.22 -11.72
C ASP A 190 7.30 -13.70 -11.56
N LYS A 191 8.24 -13.12 -12.27
CA LYS A 191 9.66 -13.42 -12.14
C LYS A 191 10.18 -13.09 -10.74
N MET A 192 9.86 -11.90 -10.21
CA MET A 192 10.25 -11.52 -8.85
C MET A 192 9.73 -12.50 -7.81
N VAL A 193 8.47 -12.90 -7.91
CA VAL A 193 7.84 -13.83 -6.97
C VAL A 193 8.47 -15.22 -7.06
N LYS A 194 8.82 -15.70 -8.25
CA LYS A 194 9.47 -17.01 -8.47
C LYS A 194 10.92 -17.05 -8.00
N GLU A 195 11.65 -15.94 -8.13
CA GLU A 195 13.08 -15.86 -7.77
C GLU A 195 13.31 -15.68 -6.27
N CYS A 196 12.30 -15.21 -5.51
CA CYS A 196 12.40 -15.04 -4.07
C CYS A 196 11.93 -16.28 -3.32
N PRO A 197 12.80 -16.99 -2.56
CA PRO A 197 12.37 -18.13 -1.76
C PRO A 197 11.47 -17.67 -0.61
N VAL A 198 10.20 -18.10 -0.63
CA VAL A 198 9.29 -17.91 0.52
C VAL A 198 9.76 -18.81 1.65
N ARG A 199 10.22 -18.21 2.73
CA ARG A 199 10.52 -18.93 3.97
C ARG A 199 9.26 -18.95 4.83
N THR A 200 8.49 -20.01 4.71
CA THR A 200 7.43 -20.33 5.66
C THR A 200 7.99 -21.37 6.64
N ASP A 201 8.06 -21.01 7.92
CA ASP A 201 8.33 -21.90 9.06
C ASP A 201 9.59 -22.79 8.97
N GLY A 202 10.71 -22.19 8.55
CA GLY A 202 12.00 -22.91 8.53
C GLY A 202 12.20 -23.85 7.36
N PHE A 203 11.24 -23.98 6.46
CA PHE A 203 11.35 -24.78 5.25
C PHE A 203 11.55 -23.87 4.03
N ILE A 204 12.63 -24.09 3.29
CA ILE A 204 12.85 -23.43 1.99
C ILE A 204 12.08 -24.25 0.95
N LEU A 205 10.89 -23.79 0.57
CA LEU A 205 10.20 -24.30 -0.60
C LEU A 205 10.86 -23.68 -1.85
N ARG A 206 11.83 -24.37 -2.43
CA ARG A 206 12.23 -24.14 -3.80
C ARG A 206 11.09 -24.62 -4.69
N LEU A 207 10.36 -23.70 -5.30
CA LEU A 207 9.51 -24.05 -6.45
C LEU A 207 10.43 -24.50 -7.60
N GLN A 208 10.70 -25.79 -7.66
CA GLN A 208 11.26 -26.39 -8.86
C GLN A 208 10.13 -26.48 -9.89
N VAL A 209 10.06 -25.51 -10.76
CA VAL A 209 9.32 -25.68 -12.02
C VAL A 209 10.17 -26.57 -12.90
N THR A 210 9.82 -27.85 -12.94
CA THR A 210 10.32 -28.74 -13.96
C THR A 210 9.60 -28.40 -15.26
N LEU A 211 10.37 -27.99 -16.27
CA LEU A 211 9.92 -27.80 -17.64
C LEU A 211 9.52 -29.17 -18.25
#